data_a786daa014345d9b8cd4a23ca4fe6416
#
_entry.id   a786daa014345d9b8cd4a23ca4fe6416
#
_cell.length_a   1.000
_cell.length_b   1.000
_cell.length_c   1.000
_cell.angle_alpha   90.00
_cell.angle_beta   90.00
_cell.angle_gamma   90.00
#
_symmetry.space_group_name_H-M   'P 1'
#
loop_
_entity.id
_entity.type
_entity.pdbx_description
1 polymer ?
#
loop_
_entity_poly.entity_id
_entity_poly.type
_entity_poly.pdbx_seq_one_letter_code
_entity_poly.pdbx_strand_id
1 'polypeptide(L)'
;MGRGLIIVLVAALVFATAAHGQTTAPPGRFAGWTSAIIAADWRDGANHPIEAFDNARRDLVKGFLAAGFSRANMVDYSLRPDVPEPVSASAVLDGINAAAARGTSGCLLYFTSHGAPDAMVFGVAPRMTPDIMANIVRTACGTRPTVVVVSACFSGIFINALAAPNRMVLTAASRERTSFGCGADETYPWFDGCIIETLPTATDFLALAAGARACVARKEVERGVSPASEPQLFVGAEMQLRLPTLRFQRSSP
;
A
#
# COMPACT_ATOMS: atom_id res chain seq x y z
N MET A 1 26.05 32.46 81.84
CA MET A 1 25.56 32.93 80.54
C MET A 1 26.04 31.93 79.49
N GLY A 2 25.26 30.91 79.18
CA GLY A 2 25.61 29.84 78.19
C GLY A 2 24.75 30.02 76.97
N ARG A 3 25.41 30.21 75.84
CA ARG A 3 24.73 30.26 74.51
C ARG A 3 24.75 28.84 73.94
N GLY A 4 23.55 28.23 73.86
CA GLY A 4 23.31 26.97 73.17
C GLY A 4 23.30 27.18 71.66
N LEU A 5 24.14 26.40 70.94
CA LEU A 5 24.24 26.34 69.51
C LEU A 5 23.24 25.29 68.99
N ILE A 6 22.15 25.73 68.30
CA ILE A 6 21.22 24.83 67.65
C ILE A 6 21.74 24.51 66.26
N ILE A 7 22.10 23.24 66.04
CA ILE A 7 22.47 22.71 64.72
C ILE A 7 21.20 22.23 64.04
N VAL A 8 20.78 22.90 62.95
CA VAL A 8 19.65 22.47 62.10
C VAL A 8 20.24 21.56 61.02
N LEU A 9 19.94 20.27 61.12
CA LEU A 9 20.22 19.30 60.04
C LEU A 9 19.18 19.42 58.93
N VAL A 10 19.58 19.91 57.75
CA VAL A 10 18.73 19.90 56.56
C VAL A 10 18.98 18.56 55.85
N ALA A 11 18.01 17.66 55.89
CA ALA A 11 18.01 16.43 55.13
C ALA A 11 17.58 16.73 53.67
N ALA A 12 18.52 16.64 52.74
CA ALA A 12 18.20 16.73 51.29
C ALA A 12 17.63 15.39 50.80
N LEU A 13 16.35 15.37 50.50
CA LEU A 13 15.69 14.26 49.80
C LEU A 13 16.09 14.30 48.31
N VAL A 14 16.92 13.37 47.89
CA VAL A 14 17.25 13.13 46.48
C VAL A 14 16.13 12.28 45.88
N PHE A 15 15.23 12.89 45.09
CA PHE A 15 14.27 12.16 44.29
C PHE A 15 15.02 11.58 43.08
N ALA A 16 15.27 10.29 43.07
CA ALA A 16 15.71 9.57 41.89
C ALA A 16 14.52 9.42 40.93
N THR A 17 14.47 10.23 39.88
CA THR A 17 13.55 10.04 38.77
C THR A 17 13.97 8.81 37.96
N ALA A 18 13.24 7.70 38.13
CA ALA A 18 13.40 6.54 37.28
C ALA A 18 12.99 6.93 35.84
N ALA A 19 13.99 7.13 34.98
CA ALA A 19 13.75 7.25 33.54
C ALA A 19 13.22 5.90 33.07
N HIS A 20 11.91 5.83 32.79
CA HIS A 20 11.30 4.71 32.09
C HIS A 20 11.85 4.75 30.66
N GLY A 21 12.87 3.97 30.39
CA GLY A 21 13.34 3.71 29.03
C GLY A 21 12.19 3.09 28.24
N GLN A 22 11.58 3.86 27.33
CA GLN A 22 10.66 3.32 26.36
C GLN A 22 11.47 2.35 25.50
N THR A 23 11.30 1.06 25.71
CA THR A 23 11.79 0.02 24.81
C THR A 23 11.00 0.17 23.50
N THR A 24 11.55 0.89 22.54
CA THR A 24 11.02 0.93 21.19
C THR A 24 11.05 -0.49 20.65
N ALA A 25 9.89 -1.02 20.28
CA ALA A 25 9.80 -2.32 19.60
C ALA A 25 10.75 -2.32 18.38
N PRO A 26 11.41 -3.46 18.09
CA PRO A 26 12.30 -3.53 16.94
C PRO A 26 11.53 -3.15 15.66
N PRO A 27 12.17 -2.40 14.74
CA PRO A 27 11.52 -1.95 13.52
C PRO A 27 10.99 -3.16 12.72
N GLY A 28 9.75 -3.08 12.26
CA GLY A 28 9.12 -4.13 11.45
C GLY A 28 9.94 -4.44 10.19
N ARG A 29 9.83 -5.65 9.65
CA ARG A 29 10.56 -6.10 8.45
C ARG A 29 10.39 -5.18 7.24
N PHE A 30 9.28 -4.45 7.18
CA PHE A 30 8.96 -3.51 6.11
C PHE A 30 9.30 -2.06 6.45
N ALA A 31 9.91 -1.78 7.61
CA ALA A 31 10.24 -0.41 8.03
C ALA A 31 11.17 0.31 7.04
N GLY A 32 12.09 -0.43 6.39
CA GLY A 32 12.99 0.08 5.36
C GLY A 32 12.44 -0.01 3.93
N TRP A 33 11.18 -0.41 3.73
CA TRP A 33 10.57 -0.48 2.40
C TRP A 33 10.07 0.89 1.96
N THR A 34 10.35 1.25 0.70
CA THR A 34 9.61 2.30 0.00
C THR A 34 8.18 1.82 -0.21
N SER A 35 7.19 2.67 0.06
CA SER A 35 5.79 2.34 -0.22
C SER A 35 5.09 3.51 -0.90
N ALA A 36 4.30 3.22 -1.93
CA ALA A 36 3.42 4.20 -2.56
C ALA A 36 2.03 3.59 -2.77
N ILE A 37 0.98 4.28 -2.31
CA ILE A 37 -0.41 3.86 -2.46
C ILE A 37 -1.17 4.99 -3.16
N ILE A 38 -1.58 4.76 -4.40
CA ILE A 38 -2.06 5.79 -5.30
C ILE A 38 -3.50 5.49 -5.74
N ALA A 39 -4.43 6.38 -5.38
CA ALA A 39 -5.75 6.47 -6.00
C ALA A 39 -5.62 7.33 -7.27
N ALA A 40 -5.53 6.69 -8.42
CA ALA A 40 -5.17 7.35 -9.66
C ALA A 40 -6.39 7.84 -10.47
N ASP A 41 -7.61 7.48 -10.06
CA ASP A 41 -8.88 8.05 -10.55
C ASP A 41 -9.80 8.38 -9.37
N TRP A 42 -10.84 9.17 -9.64
CA TRP A 42 -11.84 9.64 -8.66
C TRP A 42 -13.26 9.64 -9.23
N ARG A 43 -13.48 9.03 -10.40
CA ARG A 43 -14.75 9.07 -11.16
C ARG A 43 -15.37 7.68 -11.24
N ASP A 44 -16.69 7.64 -11.45
CA ASP A 44 -17.37 6.45 -11.94
C ASP A 44 -17.30 6.34 -13.48
N GLY A 45 -17.90 5.32 -14.04
CA GLY A 45 -17.96 5.13 -15.50
C GLY A 45 -18.75 6.21 -16.26
N ALA A 46 -19.50 7.07 -15.56
CA ALA A 46 -20.25 8.20 -16.11
C ALA A 46 -19.56 9.56 -15.85
N ASN A 47 -18.32 9.55 -15.35
CA ASN A 47 -17.52 10.72 -14.96
C ASN A 47 -18.05 11.51 -13.75
N HIS A 48 -18.87 10.92 -12.89
CA HIS A 48 -19.24 11.54 -11.63
C HIS A 48 -18.18 11.24 -10.56
N PRO A 49 -17.85 12.21 -9.68
CA PRO A 49 -16.94 11.98 -8.58
C PRO A 49 -17.44 10.88 -7.65
N ILE A 50 -16.53 9.97 -7.25
CA ILE A 50 -16.79 8.90 -6.28
C ILE A 50 -15.66 8.83 -5.25
N GLU A 51 -15.95 8.23 -4.09
CA GLU A 51 -14.98 8.10 -3.00
C GLU A 51 -14.26 6.73 -2.99
N ALA A 52 -14.71 5.76 -3.78
CA ALA A 52 -14.29 4.37 -3.68
C ALA A 52 -12.76 4.18 -3.75
N PHE A 53 -12.08 4.83 -4.70
CA PHE A 53 -10.62 4.74 -4.85
C PHE A 53 -9.88 5.43 -3.70
N ASP A 54 -10.37 6.59 -3.25
CA ASP A 54 -9.73 7.34 -2.18
C ASP A 54 -9.98 6.69 -0.81
N ASN A 55 -11.17 6.12 -0.59
CA ASN A 55 -11.46 5.26 0.56
C ASN A 55 -10.49 4.09 0.61
N ALA A 56 -10.30 3.38 -0.52
CA ALA A 56 -9.37 2.28 -0.62
C ALA A 56 -7.94 2.72 -0.28
N ARG A 57 -7.44 3.83 -0.87
CA ARG A 57 -6.13 4.38 -0.55
C ARG A 57 -5.95 4.60 0.95
N ARG A 58 -6.90 5.29 1.60
CA ARG A 58 -6.82 5.60 3.04
C ARG A 58 -6.74 4.35 3.92
N ASP A 59 -7.55 3.34 3.62
CA ASP A 59 -7.61 2.14 4.46
C ASP A 59 -6.49 1.14 4.13
N LEU A 60 -6.02 1.08 2.88
CA LEU A 60 -4.78 0.38 2.52
C LEU A 60 -3.56 0.96 3.25
N VAL A 61 -3.43 2.29 3.34
CA VAL A 61 -2.38 2.94 4.13
C VAL A 61 -2.41 2.46 5.58
N LYS A 62 -3.59 2.49 6.23
CA LYS A 62 -3.74 2.01 7.61
C LYS A 62 -3.35 0.54 7.73
N GLY A 63 -3.83 -0.29 6.82
CA GLY A 63 -3.55 -1.73 6.82
C GLY A 63 -2.06 -2.04 6.65
N PHE A 64 -1.37 -1.41 5.70
CA PHE A 64 0.06 -1.64 5.50
C PHE A 64 0.92 -1.08 6.64
N LEU A 65 0.54 0.05 7.25
CA LEU A 65 1.20 0.53 8.47
C LEU A 65 1.07 -0.48 9.61
N ALA A 66 -0.12 -1.06 9.82
CA ALA A 66 -0.33 -2.12 10.80
C ALA A 66 0.45 -3.40 10.47
N ALA A 67 0.68 -3.69 9.18
CA ALA A 67 1.50 -4.81 8.71
C ALA A 67 3.01 -4.61 8.87
N GLY A 68 3.46 -3.44 9.38
CA GLY A 68 4.85 -3.15 9.71
C GLY A 68 5.60 -2.25 8.71
N PHE A 69 4.90 -1.63 7.77
CA PHE A 69 5.47 -0.59 6.91
C PHE A 69 5.67 0.71 7.69
N SER A 70 6.62 1.54 7.26
CA SER A 70 6.94 2.80 7.92
C SER A 70 6.30 3.99 7.21
N ARG A 71 5.59 4.85 7.94
CA ARG A 71 5.07 6.11 7.41
C ARG A 71 6.17 7.02 6.85
N ALA A 72 7.37 7.00 7.42
CA ALA A 72 8.50 7.80 6.96
C ALA A 72 8.96 7.46 5.53
N ASN A 73 8.72 6.21 5.09
CA ASN A 73 9.08 5.70 3.76
C ASN A 73 7.87 5.46 2.87
N MET A 74 6.69 5.90 3.31
CA MET A 74 5.43 5.75 2.60
C MET A 74 4.94 7.09 2.06
N VAL A 75 4.47 7.09 0.83
CA VAL A 75 3.68 8.18 0.24
C VAL A 75 2.33 7.63 -0.19
N ASP A 76 1.32 8.46 -0.12
CA ASP A 76 0.00 8.14 -0.61
C ASP A 76 -0.63 9.38 -1.24
N TYR A 77 -1.20 9.21 -2.42
CA TYR A 77 -1.78 10.29 -3.19
C TYR A 77 -3.13 9.91 -3.77
N SER A 78 -4.00 10.91 -3.86
CA SER A 78 -5.23 10.88 -4.64
C SER A 78 -5.09 11.89 -5.78
N LEU A 79 -5.30 11.45 -7.01
CA LEU A 79 -5.19 12.31 -8.20
C LEU A 79 -6.51 13.02 -8.54
N ARG A 80 -7.37 13.20 -7.54
CA ARG A 80 -8.63 13.93 -7.73
C ARG A 80 -8.39 15.45 -7.80
N PRO A 81 -9.01 16.15 -8.78
CA PRO A 81 -8.81 17.59 -8.96
C PRO A 81 -9.75 18.45 -8.11
N ASP A 82 -10.80 17.88 -7.52
CA ASP A 82 -11.87 18.56 -6.78
C ASP A 82 -11.56 18.74 -5.27
N VAL A 83 -10.29 18.80 -4.93
CA VAL A 83 -9.80 19.08 -3.57
C VAL A 83 -9.06 20.42 -3.52
N PRO A 84 -8.93 21.07 -2.34
CA PRO A 84 -8.27 22.38 -2.22
C PRO A 84 -6.83 22.40 -2.75
N GLU A 85 -6.10 21.30 -2.60
CA GLU A 85 -4.71 21.16 -3.03
C GLU A 85 -4.57 19.92 -3.93
N PRO A 86 -4.95 20.01 -5.22
CA PRO A 86 -4.87 18.89 -6.13
C PRO A 86 -3.43 18.53 -6.47
N VAL A 87 -3.13 17.23 -6.48
CA VAL A 87 -1.80 16.71 -6.79
C VAL A 87 -1.73 16.34 -8.27
N SER A 88 -0.71 16.80 -8.97
CA SER A 88 -0.47 16.43 -10.37
C SER A 88 0.18 15.04 -10.50
N ALA A 89 0.02 14.41 -11.66
CA ALA A 89 0.67 13.14 -11.95
C ALA A 89 2.20 13.23 -11.82
N SER A 90 2.83 14.34 -12.23
CA SER A 90 4.27 14.56 -12.06
C SER A 90 4.67 14.64 -10.59
N ALA A 91 3.92 15.36 -9.75
CA ALA A 91 4.18 15.46 -8.32
C ALA A 91 4.07 14.10 -7.62
N VAL A 92 3.15 13.22 -8.06
CA VAL A 92 3.08 11.83 -7.57
C VAL A 92 4.37 11.07 -7.90
N LEU A 93 4.89 11.18 -9.12
CA LEU A 93 6.14 10.51 -9.51
C LEU A 93 7.34 11.05 -8.73
N ASP A 94 7.42 12.35 -8.51
CA ASP A 94 8.45 12.98 -7.68
C ASP A 94 8.36 12.49 -6.23
N GLY A 95 7.16 12.36 -5.68
CA GLY A 95 6.92 11.82 -4.35
C GLY A 95 7.33 10.35 -4.22
N ILE A 96 7.04 9.52 -5.23
CA ILE A 96 7.49 8.12 -5.28
C ILE A 96 9.02 8.06 -5.28
N ASN A 97 9.70 8.85 -6.10
CA ASN A 97 11.15 8.91 -6.18
C ASN A 97 11.78 9.41 -4.86
N ALA A 98 11.19 10.43 -4.24
CA ALA A 98 11.62 10.92 -2.93
C ALA A 98 11.47 9.86 -1.82
N ALA A 99 10.38 9.08 -1.83
CA ALA A 99 10.21 7.94 -0.92
C ALA A 99 11.24 6.84 -1.22
N ALA A 100 11.52 6.59 -2.50
CA ALA A 100 12.50 5.59 -2.96
C ALA A 100 13.94 5.90 -2.51
N ALA A 101 14.27 7.18 -2.37
CA ALA A 101 15.57 7.60 -1.85
C ALA A 101 15.73 7.33 -0.33
N ARG A 102 14.64 7.23 0.42
CA ARG A 102 14.64 6.93 1.85
C ARG A 102 14.55 5.44 2.17
N GLY A 103 13.67 4.73 1.45
CA GLY A 103 13.45 3.30 1.64
C GLY A 103 14.45 2.48 0.82
N THR A 104 15.25 1.63 1.48
CA THR A 104 16.40 0.94 0.84
C THR A 104 16.28 -0.57 0.76
N SER A 105 15.35 -1.21 1.52
CA SER A 105 15.33 -2.68 1.67
C SER A 105 14.32 -3.39 0.78
N GLY A 106 13.31 -2.69 0.26
CA GLY A 106 12.28 -3.24 -0.61
C GLY A 106 11.36 -2.16 -1.15
N CYS A 107 10.35 -2.56 -1.93
CA CYS A 107 9.45 -1.63 -2.59
C CYS A 107 8.03 -2.21 -2.68
N LEU A 108 7.02 -1.42 -2.32
CA LEU A 108 5.61 -1.70 -2.52
C LEU A 108 4.98 -0.55 -3.30
N LEU A 109 4.50 -0.82 -4.50
CA LEU A 109 3.73 0.15 -5.28
C LEU A 109 2.32 -0.39 -5.50
N TYR A 110 1.32 0.34 -5.04
CA TYR A 110 -0.09 0.02 -5.14
C TYR A 110 -0.81 1.12 -5.92
N PHE A 111 -1.47 0.74 -7.00
CA PHE A 111 -2.26 1.66 -7.84
C PHE A 111 -3.69 1.15 -7.90
N THR A 112 -4.65 2.02 -7.58
CA THR A 112 -6.09 1.75 -7.76
C THR A 112 -6.70 2.80 -8.69
N SER A 113 -7.45 2.36 -9.71
CA SER A 113 -7.96 3.22 -10.78
C SER A 113 -8.93 2.50 -11.70
N HIS A 114 -9.52 3.23 -12.63
CA HIS A 114 -10.09 2.63 -13.84
C HIS A 114 -9.01 2.13 -14.80
N GLY A 115 -9.36 1.10 -15.59
CA GLY A 115 -8.47 0.50 -16.59
C GLY A 115 -9.15 0.28 -17.93
N ALA A 116 -8.32 0.24 -18.97
CA ALA A 116 -8.69 -0.09 -20.35
C ALA A 116 -7.72 -1.17 -20.89
N PRO A 117 -8.02 -1.78 -22.07
CA PRO A 117 -7.21 -2.86 -22.61
C PRO A 117 -5.74 -2.52 -22.91
N ASP A 118 -5.35 -1.25 -22.86
CA ASP A 118 -3.99 -0.77 -23.19
C ASP A 118 -3.34 0.10 -22.09
N ALA A 119 -4.13 0.59 -21.11
CA ALA A 119 -3.63 1.44 -20.04
C ALA A 119 -4.62 1.54 -18.88
N MET A 120 -4.15 2.04 -17.73
CA MET A 120 -5.03 2.54 -16.67
C MET A 120 -5.08 4.07 -16.67
N VAL A 121 -6.12 4.65 -16.07
CA VAL A 121 -6.22 6.09 -15.84
C VAL A 121 -5.18 6.51 -14.79
N PHE A 122 -4.57 7.69 -14.99
CA PHE A 122 -3.62 8.26 -14.04
C PHE A 122 -3.80 9.78 -13.95
N GLY A 123 -4.80 10.22 -13.20
CA GLY A 123 -5.17 11.63 -13.10
C GLY A 123 -6.08 12.11 -14.24
N VAL A 124 -6.05 13.42 -14.52
CA VAL A 124 -7.01 14.07 -15.44
C VAL A 124 -6.80 13.68 -16.90
N ALA A 125 -5.56 13.60 -17.35
CA ALA A 125 -5.23 13.36 -18.76
C ALA A 125 -4.24 12.21 -19.01
N PRO A 126 -3.22 11.97 -18.18
CA PRO A 126 -2.24 10.92 -18.45
C PRO A 126 -2.85 9.53 -18.41
N ARG A 127 -2.36 8.67 -19.30
CA ARG A 127 -2.63 7.23 -19.29
C ARG A 127 -1.37 6.50 -18.83
N MET A 128 -1.52 5.60 -17.88
CA MET A 128 -0.45 4.74 -17.39
C MET A 128 -0.44 3.46 -18.23
N THR A 129 0.42 3.43 -19.26
CA THR A 129 0.65 2.21 -20.05
C THR A 129 1.55 1.24 -19.30
N PRO A 130 1.60 -0.06 -19.69
CA PRO A 130 2.53 -1.03 -19.12
C PRO A 130 3.98 -0.57 -19.13
N ASP A 131 4.46 0.03 -20.21
CA ASP A 131 5.85 0.50 -20.36
C ASP A 131 6.16 1.68 -19.43
N ILE A 132 5.23 2.62 -19.30
CA ILE A 132 5.37 3.74 -18.36
C ILE A 132 5.45 3.21 -16.93
N MET A 133 4.56 2.32 -16.53
CA MET A 133 4.57 1.73 -15.18
C MET A 133 5.87 0.93 -14.94
N ALA A 134 6.32 0.14 -15.91
CA ALA A 134 7.58 -0.59 -15.83
C ALA A 134 8.78 0.33 -15.64
N ASN A 135 8.79 1.49 -16.31
CA ASN A 135 9.83 2.50 -16.14
C ASN A 135 9.81 3.11 -14.71
N ILE A 136 8.62 3.46 -14.20
CA ILE A 136 8.46 3.97 -12.83
C ILE A 136 8.98 2.95 -11.82
N VAL A 137 8.55 1.69 -11.92
CA VAL A 137 8.97 0.61 -11.04
C VAL A 137 10.47 0.38 -11.10
N ARG A 138 11.06 0.40 -12.29
CA ARG A 138 12.51 0.24 -12.49
C ARG A 138 13.29 1.39 -11.85
N THR A 139 12.84 2.63 -12.05
CA THR A 139 13.50 3.83 -11.53
C THR A 139 13.38 3.91 -10.00
N ALA A 140 12.19 3.72 -9.45
CA ALA A 140 11.94 3.86 -8.03
C ALA A 140 12.43 2.66 -7.22
N CYS A 141 12.29 1.43 -7.72
CA CYS A 141 12.53 0.21 -6.95
C CYS A 141 13.86 -0.48 -7.29
N GLY A 142 14.39 -0.29 -8.51
CA GLY A 142 15.66 -0.87 -8.95
C GLY A 142 15.66 -2.41 -8.85
N THR A 143 16.70 -2.95 -8.22
CA THR A 143 16.89 -4.39 -7.99
C THR A 143 16.35 -4.88 -6.65
N ARG A 144 15.74 -4.00 -5.85
CA ARG A 144 15.17 -4.35 -4.54
C ARG A 144 14.01 -5.34 -4.69
N PRO A 145 13.75 -6.22 -3.70
CA PRO A 145 12.52 -7.00 -3.65
C PRO A 145 11.32 -6.07 -3.81
N THR A 146 10.47 -6.34 -4.80
CA THR A 146 9.41 -5.41 -5.18
C THR A 146 8.07 -6.12 -5.30
N VAL A 147 7.04 -5.56 -4.67
CA VAL A 147 5.64 -5.94 -4.85
C VAL A 147 4.92 -4.82 -5.57
N VAL A 148 4.27 -5.13 -6.68
CA VAL A 148 3.42 -4.20 -7.42
C VAL A 148 2.00 -4.73 -7.41
N VAL A 149 1.05 -3.90 -7.00
CA VAL A 149 -0.38 -4.22 -7.03
C VAL A 149 -1.07 -3.23 -7.98
N VAL A 150 -1.83 -3.76 -8.93
CA VAL A 150 -2.58 -2.95 -9.89
C VAL A 150 -4.06 -3.32 -9.80
N SER A 151 -4.83 -2.48 -9.13
CA SER A 151 -6.28 -2.61 -8.99
C SER A 151 -6.97 -1.79 -10.08
N ALA A 152 -7.24 -2.44 -11.20
CA ALA A 152 -7.94 -1.84 -12.35
C ALA A 152 -8.54 -2.92 -13.24
N CYS A 153 -9.54 -2.54 -14.06
CA CYS A 153 -9.97 -3.37 -15.18
C CYS A 153 -8.80 -3.66 -16.13
N PHE A 154 -8.75 -4.83 -16.73
CA PHE A 154 -7.72 -5.26 -17.68
C PHE A 154 -6.28 -5.24 -17.12
N SER A 155 -6.11 -5.13 -15.79
CA SER A 155 -4.81 -4.92 -15.16
C SER A 155 -3.78 -6.03 -15.41
N GLY A 156 -4.20 -7.21 -15.85
CA GLY A 156 -3.30 -8.28 -16.32
C GLY A 156 -2.38 -7.88 -17.47
N ILE A 157 -2.67 -6.78 -18.21
CA ILE A 157 -1.78 -6.23 -19.25
C ILE A 157 -0.42 -5.81 -18.69
N PHE A 158 -0.36 -5.42 -17.39
CA PHE A 158 0.85 -4.93 -16.74
C PHE A 158 1.84 -6.05 -16.38
N ILE A 159 1.38 -7.31 -16.27
CA ILE A 159 2.20 -8.42 -15.77
C ILE A 159 3.48 -8.58 -16.60
N ASN A 160 3.37 -8.69 -17.94
CA ASN A 160 4.52 -8.95 -18.79
C ASN A 160 5.59 -7.84 -18.72
N ALA A 161 5.17 -6.58 -18.68
CA ALA A 161 6.08 -5.44 -18.59
C ALA A 161 6.73 -5.29 -17.22
N LEU A 162 6.04 -5.75 -16.17
CA LEU A 162 6.51 -5.70 -14.77
C LEU A 162 7.28 -6.95 -14.36
N ALA A 163 7.18 -8.06 -15.09
CA ALA A 163 7.82 -9.31 -14.74
C ALA A 163 9.35 -9.17 -14.65
N ALA A 164 9.91 -9.58 -13.50
CA ALA A 164 11.35 -9.64 -13.26
C ALA A 164 11.63 -10.62 -12.11
N PRO A 165 12.86 -11.17 -11.98
CA PRO A 165 13.20 -12.15 -10.95
C PRO A 165 12.90 -11.66 -9.52
N ASN A 166 13.13 -10.38 -9.23
CA ASN A 166 12.96 -9.74 -7.93
C ASN A 166 11.55 -9.17 -7.69
N ARG A 167 10.54 -9.55 -8.50
CA ARG A 167 9.21 -8.94 -8.43
C ARG A 167 8.10 -9.93 -8.14
N MET A 168 7.11 -9.45 -7.41
CA MET A 168 5.77 -10.01 -7.31
C MET A 168 4.79 -8.99 -7.89
N VAL A 169 3.90 -9.41 -8.77
CA VAL A 169 2.87 -8.57 -9.39
C VAL A 169 1.52 -9.20 -9.13
N LEU A 170 0.61 -8.44 -8.54
CA LEU A 170 -0.77 -8.84 -8.27
C LEU A 170 -1.72 -7.88 -8.99
N THR A 171 -2.67 -8.41 -9.77
CA THR A 171 -3.61 -7.60 -10.54
C THR A 171 -5.06 -7.97 -10.22
N ALA A 172 -5.96 -6.98 -10.26
CA ALA A 172 -7.38 -7.15 -9.95
C ALA A 172 -8.15 -7.94 -11.02
N ALA A 173 -7.63 -8.00 -12.23
CA ALA A 173 -8.27 -8.69 -13.33
C ALA A 173 -7.23 -9.30 -14.28
N SER A 174 -7.65 -10.27 -15.09
CA SER A 174 -6.85 -10.74 -16.22
C SER A 174 -6.81 -9.67 -17.32
N ARG A 175 -5.94 -9.85 -18.30
CA ARG A 175 -5.74 -8.87 -19.37
C ARG A 175 -6.96 -8.61 -20.25
N GLU A 176 -7.94 -9.51 -20.21
CA GLU A 176 -9.14 -9.49 -21.06
C GLU A 176 -10.42 -9.31 -20.25
N ARG A 177 -10.30 -9.02 -18.95
CA ARG A 177 -11.41 -8.93 -18.00
C ARG A 177 -11.50 -7.56 -17.34
N THR A 178 -12.72 -7.18 -17.02
CA THR A 178 -12.99 -6.06 -16.13
C THR A 178 -12.85 -6.49 -14.68
N SER A 179 -12.56 -5.55 -13.77
CA SER A 179 -12.80 -5.67 -12.34
C SER A 179 -14.09 -4.92 -11.97
N PHE A 180 -14.56 -5.06 -10.73
CA PHE A 180 -15.87 -4.58 -10.31
C PHE A 180 -15.79 -3.68 -9.08
N GLY A 181 -16.90 -2.98 -8.76
CA GLY A 181 -17.05 -2.18 -7.57
C GLY A 181 -16.56 -0.73 -7.70
N CYS A 182 -16.42 -0.21 -8.92
CA CYS A 182 -16.03 1.19 -9.15
C CYS A 182 -17.25 2.11 -9.36
N GLY A 183 -18.37 1.82 -8.68
CA GLY A 183 -19.61 2.63 -8.73
C GLY A 183 -19.78 3.51 -7.51
N ALA A 184 -20.72 4.46 -7.59
CA ALA A 184 -21.02 5.41 -6.52
C ALA A 184 -21.52 4.75 -5.21
N ASP A 185 -22.16 3.59 -5.33
CA ASP A 185 -22.75 2.86 -4.20
C ASP A 185 -21.73 1.94 -3.48
N GLU A 186 -20.50 1.86 -3.96
CA GLU A 186 -19.48 0.99 -3.39
C GLU A 186 -18.49 1.77 -2.53
N THR A 187 -18.18 1.25 -1.35
CA THR A 187 -17.18 1.85 -0.46
C THR A 187 -15.77 1.73 -1.04
N TYR A 188 -15.47 0.60 -1.69
CA TYR A 188 -14.19 0.30 -2.35
C TYR A 188 -14.42 -0.45 -3.66
N PRO A 189 -13.51 -0.35 -4.64
CA PRO A 189 -13.41 -1.37 -5.67
C PRO A 189 -13.29 -2.75 -5.01
N TRP A 190 -13.96 -3.77 -5.54
CA TRP A 190 -14.06 -5.07 -4.84
C TRP A 190 -12.71 -5.71 -4.56
N PHE A 191 -11.77 -5.60 -5.48
CA PHE A 191 -10.43 -6.13 -5.26
C PHE A 191 -9.72 -5.40 -4.12
N ASP A 192 -9.79 -4.08 -4.05
CA ASP A 192 -9.21 -3.29 -2.97
C ASP A 192 -9.86 -3.61 -1.63
N GLY A 193 -11.19 -3.72 -1.61
CA GLY A 193 -11.94 -4.14 -0.43
C GLY A 193 -11.51 -5.52 0.06
N CYS A 194 -11.27 -6.47 -0.87
CA CYS A 194 -10.78 -7.80 -0.55
C CYS A 194 -9.32 -7.80 -0.02
N ILE A 195 -8.46 -6.92 -0.52
CA ILE A 195 -7.11 -6.71 0.06
C ILE A 195 -7.24 -6.17 1.49
N ILE A 196 -8.08 -5.14 1.70
CA ILE A 196 -8.30 -4.52 3.02
C ILE A 196 -8.86 -5.55 4.03
N GLU A 197 -9.83 -6.36 3.62
CA GLU A 197 -10.44 -7.42 4.44
C GLU A 197 -9.43 -8.51 4.82
N THR A 198 -8.55 -8.88 3.88
CA THR A 198 -7.61 -9.99 4.06
C THR A 198 -6.36 -9.59 4.84
N LEU A 199 -5.89 -8.35 4.69
CA LEU A 199 -4.60 -7.88 5.21
C LEU A 199 -4.43 -8.09 6.73
N PRO A 200 -5.44 -7.88 7.61
CA PRO A 200 -5.30 -8.11 9.05
C PRO A 200 -4.97 -9.55 9.44
N THR A 201 -5.37 -10.53 8.62
CA THR A 201 -5.17 -11.95 8.90
C THR A 201 -4.07 -12.59 8.05
N ALA A 202 -3.67 -11.97 6.95
CA ALA A 202 -2.61 -12.44 6.08
C ALA A 202 -1.26 -12.48 6.82
N THR A 203 -0.51 -13.56 6.63
CA THR A 203 0.83 -13.71 7.24
C THR A 203 1.94 -13.08 6.42
N ASP A 204 1.71 -12.96 5.12
CA ASP A 204 2.66 -12.50 4.12
C ASP A 204 1.92 -12.15 2.81
N PHE A 205 2.66 -11.70 1.81
CA PHE A 205 2.08 -11.31 0.52
C PHE A 205 1.43 -12.47 -0.27
N LEU A 206 1.90 -13.72 -0.11
CA LEU A 206 1.26 -14.86 -0.79
C LEU A 206 -0.09 -15.18 -0.15
N ALA A 207 -0.17 -15.17 1.18
CA ALA A 207 -1.43 -15.34 1.90
C ALA A 207 -2.40 -14.19 1.57
N LEU A 208 -1.91 -12.95 1.48
CA LEU A 208 -2.71 -11.80 1.07
C LEU A 208 -3.27 -11.98 -0.35
N ALA A 209 -2.43 -12.37 -1.31
CA ALA A 209 -2.87 -12.59 -2.68
C ALA A 209 -3.90 -13.73 -2.79
N ALA A 210 -3.66 -14.83 -2.09
CA ALA A 210 -4.59 -15.98 -2.08
C ALA A 210 -5.95 -15.61 -1.46
N GLY A 211 -5.94 -14.93 -0.31
CA GLY A 211 -7.16 -14.49 0.37
C GLY A 211 -7.95 -13.46 -0.42
N ALA A 212 -7.29 -12.48 -1.00
CA ALA A 212 -7.93 -11.47 -1.85
C ALA A 212 -8.59 -12.09 -3.08
N ARG A 213 -7.91 -13.03 -3.77
CA ARG A 213 -8.49 -13.76 -4.91
C ARG A 213 -9.71 -14.57 -4.53
N ALA A 214 -9.66 -15.27 -3.41
CA ALA A 214 -10.79 -16.04 -2.89
C ALA A 214 -11.97 -15.12 -2.51
N CYS A 215 -11.70 -13.96 -1.90
CA CYS A 215 -12.70 -12.97 -1.55
C CYS A 215 -13.36 -12.39 -2.82
N VAL A 216 -12.60 -12.01 -3.84
CA VAL A 216 -13.14 -11.50 -5.12
C VAL A 216 -14.05 -12.56 -5.76
N ALA A 217 -13.61 -13.81 -5.86
CA ALA A 217 -14.40 -14.90 -6.45
C ALA A 217 -15.74 -15.10 -5.70
N ARG A 218 -15.74 -15.02 -4.37
CA ARG A 218 -17.00 -15.08 -3.58
C ARG A 218 -17.92 -13.92 -3.91
N LYS A 219 -17.41 -12.68 -3.91
CA LYS A 219 -18.20 -11.48 -4.23
C LYS A 219 -18.80 -11.54 -5.63
N GLU A 220 -18.05 -12.01 -6.61
CA GLU A 220 -18.52 -12.16 -8.00
C GLU A 220 -19.68 -13.15 -8.10
N VAL A 221 -19.60 -14.29 -7.39
CA VAL A 221 -20.69 -15.26 -7.33
C VAL A 221 -21.91 -14.68 -6.60
N GLU A 222 -21.72 -14.05 -5.44
CA GLU A 222 -22.79 -13.44 -4.64
C GLU A 222 -23.54 -12.34 -5.40
N ARG A 223 -22.82 -11.58 -6.24
CA ARG A 223 -23.38 -10.49 -7.06
C ARG A 223 -23.82 -10.95 -8.44
N GLY A 224 -23.63 -12.21 -8.79
CA GLY A 224 -24.05 -12.79 -10.08
C GLY A 224 -23.37 -12.16 -11.30
N VAL A 225 -22.12 -11.69 -11.15
CA VAL A 225 -21.38 -11.07 -12.27
C VAL A 225 -20.66 -12.10 -13.12
N SER A 226 -20.69 -11.92 -14.43
CA SER A 226 -20.03 -12.78 -15.41
C SER A 226 -19.66 -11.96 -16.65
N PRO A 227 -18.49 -12.19 -17.24
CA PRO A 227 -17.43 -13.10 -16.83
C PRO A 227 -16.70 -12.61 -15.58
N ALA A 228 -16.10 -13.54 -14.80
CA ALA A 228 -15.30 -13.23 -13.63
C ALA A 228 -14.07 -12.37 -13.99
N SER A 229 -13.58 -11.57 -13.02
CA SER A 229 -12.41 -10.70 -13.24
C SER A 229 -11.08 -11.46 -13.33
N GLU A 230 -10.97 -12.63 -12.68
CA GLU A 230 -9.78 -13.49 -12.68
C GLU A 230 -8.49 -12.77 -12.22
N PRO A 231 -8.38 -12.34 -10.96
CA PRO A 231 -7.17 -11.67 -10.48
C PRO A 231 -5.92 -12.53 -10.68
N GLN A 232 -4.86 -11.92 -11.23
CA GLN A 232 -3.63 -12.61 -11.61
C GLN A 232 -2.51 -12.39 -10.60
N LEU A 233 -1.60 -13.36 -10.52
CA LEU A 233 -0.40 -13.30 -9.68
C LEU A 233 0.80 -13.77 -10.49
N PHE A 234 1.84 -12.93 -10.55
CA PHE A 234 3.18 -13.30 -11.01
C PHE A 234 4.16 -13.23 -9.84
N VAL A 235 5.05 -14.21 -9.72
CA VAL A 235 6.13 -14.23 -8.72
C VAL A 235 7.42 -14.62 -9.41
N GLY A 236 8.38 -13.70 -9.45
CA GLY A 236 9.71 -13.95 -10.01
C GLY A 236 10.56 -14.88 -9.14
N ALA A 237 11.56 -15.53 -9.74
CA ALA A 237 12.32 -16.60 -9.08
C ALA A 237 13.03 -16.15 -7.78
N GLU A 238 13.66 -14.95 -7.78
CA GLU A 238 14.27 -14.41 -6.56
C GLU A 238 13.22 -14.07 -5.50
N MET A 239 12.06 -13.57 -5.93
CA MET A 239 10.98 -13.22 -5.02
C MET A 239 10.37 -14.44 -4.36
N GLN A 240 10.27 -15.59 -5.07
CA GLN A 240 9.83 -16.87 -4.50
C GLN A 240 10.68 -17.29 -3.29
N LEU A 241 11.99 -17.07 -3.35
CA LEU A 241 12.91 -17.39 -2.26
C LEU A 241 12.80 -16.40 -1.08
N ARG A 242 12.40 -15.16 -1.34
CA ARG A 242 12.32 -14.10 -0.32
C ARG A 242 10.98 -14.05 0.40
N LEU A 243 9.87 -14.29 -0.31
CA LEU A 243 8.50 -14.15 0.23
C LEU A 243 8.27 -14.89 1.56
N PRO A 244 8.78 -16.12 1.79
CA PRO A 244 8.60 -16.81 3.07
C PRO A 244 9.20 -16.06 4.27
N THR A 245 10.19 -15.19 4.04
CA THR A 245 10.84 -14.38 5.08
C THR A 245 10.16 -13.01 5.27
N LEU A 246 9.34 -12.57 4.34
CA LEU A 246 8.65 -11.29 4.34
C LEU A 246 7.31 -11.41 5.07
N ARG A 247 7.36 -11.56 6.40
CA ARG A 247 6.18 -11.73 7.25
C ARG A 247 5.65 -10.38 7.70
N PHE A 248 4.32 -10.21 7.60
CA PHE A 248 3.63 -9.05 8.15
C PHE A 248 3.72 -9.03 9.67
N GLN A 249 3.89 -7.85 10.22
CA GLN A 249 3.79 -7.64 11.65
C GLN A 249 2.33 -7.84 12.06
N ARG A 250 2.12 -8.57 13.15
CA ARG A 250 0.80 -8.68 13.76
C ARG A 250 0.82 -7.89 15.06
N SER A 251 -0.19 -7.06 15.25
CA SER A 251 -0.47 -6.55 16.58
C SER A 251 -0.75 -7.76 17.48
N SER A 252 -0.01 -7.89 18.57
CA SER A 252 -0.39 -8.86 19.61
C SER A 252 -1.80 -8.51 20.11
N PRO A 253 -2.68 -9.50 20.32
CA PRO A 253 -4.03 -9.26 20.83
C PRO A 253 -4.00 -8.59 22.19
#